data_536f8f2cc6b84e096a76635d6a30dcdf
#
_entry.id   536f8f2cc6b84e096a76635d6a30dcdf
#
_cell.length_a   1.000
_cell.length_b   1.000
_cell.length_c   1.000
_cell.angle_alpha   90.00
_cell.angle_beta   90.00
_cell.angle_gamma   90.00
#
_symmetry.space_group_name_H-M   'P 1'
#
loop_
_entity.id
_entity.type
_entity.pdbx_description
1 polymer ?
#
loop_
_entity_poly.entity_id
_entity_poly.type
_entity_poly.pdbx_seq_one_letter_code
_entity_poly.pdbx_strand_id
1 'polypeptide(L)'
;MTIPYDILRKAMLPLDGTIADYVPSILKAYAAIVPMERWSKLEMIDFTSGSCLMPMAFAAAGARKLTVNDAAPRSHLAARFLFGAKKIDAKRVAALLSAKRPKLLAHVPTFHFACDYLTEPVCDVFDQLYHADVPAAERDGLRYLAVRWALGFAPSMVDGFEILYTHDPKQLRAIKDVDWKPYLARAAKPASVLAAHVRELNAAIDVLGPKRAALHIGDMKDLAKRLKPRVPCFAAVNPPTRGLDEYTIDDQLVHSLMENRWLPLSRTSESHRDFWVKRVDAALRELPAGTHYMVWGGDGSMAFEECLKVWEIYGRPLHLKRLGSRPNSAGWGIFEIH
;
A
#
# COMPACT_ATOMS: atom_id res chain seq x y z
N MET A 1 -5.95 16.60 -19.13
CA MET A 1 -6.65 15.59 -18.30
C MET A 1 -6.18 15.77 -16.86
N THR A 2 -7.09 15.76 -15.89
CA THR A 2 -6.71 15.93 -14.46
C THR A 2 -6.89 14.58 -13.75
N ILE A 3 -5.88 14.15 -13.00
CA ILE A 3 -5.97 12.91 -12.20
C ILE A 3 -6.73 13.23 -10.91
N PRO A 4 -7.82 12.52 -10.58
CA PRO A 4 -8.62 12.79 -9.38
C PRO A 4 -7.99 12.14 -8.12
N TYR A 5 -6.84 12.67 -7.70
CA TYR A 5 -6.06 12.12 -6.58
C TYR A 5 -6.87 11.95 -5.29
N ASP A 6 -7.75 12.91 -4.98
CA ASP A 6 -8.53 12.85 -3.74
C ASP A 6 -9.45 11.62 -3.68
N ILE A 7 -10.00 11.21 -4.83
CA ILE A 7 -10.83 10.01 -4.93
C ILE A 7 -9.93 8.78 -4.77
N LEU A 8 -8.78 8.74 -5.46
CA LEU A 8 -7.87 7.59 -5.42
C LEU A 8 -7.25 7.42 -4.03
N ARG A 9 -6.85 8.51 -3.36
CA ARG A 9 -6.30 8.47 -2.00
C ARG A 9 -7.30 7.92 -0.98
N LYS A 10 -8.57 8.32 -1.08
CA LYS A 10 -9.62 7.78 -0.21
C LYS A 10 -9.83 6.27 -0.36
N ALA A 11 -9.42 5.68 -1.48
CA ALA A 11 -9.52 4.24 -1.69
C ALA A 11 -8.32 3.43 -1.18
N MET A 12 -7.24 4.09 -0.80
CA MET A 12 -6.06 3.41 -0.26
C MET A 12 -6.32 2.78 1.11
N LEU A 13 -5.51 1.78 1.45
CA LEU A 13 -5.38 1.36 2.85
C LEU A 13 -4.67 2.47 3.62
N PRO A 14 -5.10 2.78 4.84
CA PRO A 14 -4.41 3.72 5.71
C PRO A 14 -3.15 3.03 6.27
N LEU A 15 -2.03 3.22 5.62
CA LEU A 15 -0.74 2.63 5.98
C LEU A 15 0.29 3.74 6.17
N ASP A 16 1.13 3.59 7.18
CA ASP A 16 2.28 4.45 7.40
C ASP A 16 3.39 4.23 6.36
N GLY A 17 4.31 5.20 6.25
CA GLY A 17 5.49 5.09 5.38
C GLY A 17 5.21 5.10 3.89
N THR A 18 4.01 5.50 3.46
CA THR A 18 3.66 5.60 2.05
C THR A 18 4.18 6.89 1.40
N ILE A 19 4.62 6.80 0.14
CA ILE A 19 4.94 7.97 -0.68
C ILE A 19 3.69 8.67 -1.26
N ALA A 20 2.50 8.30 -0.80
CA ALA A 20 1.22 8.75 -1.36
C ALA A 20 1.10 10.27 -1.44
N ASP A 21 1.63 11.00 -0.45
CA ASP A 21 1.59 12.46 -0.43
C ASP A 21 2.41 13.10 -1.54
N TYR A 22 3.39 12.39 -2.05
CA TYR A 22 4.31 12.88 -3.07
C TYR A 22 3.95 12.42 -4.48
N VAL A 23 3.10 11.41 -4.63
CA VAL A 23 2.66 10.90 -5.95
C VAL A 23 2.15 12.02 -6.86
N PRO A 24 1.32 12.99 -6.41
CA PRO A 24 0.90 14.10 -7.28
C PRO A 24 2.07 14.92 -7.81
N SER A 25 3.08 15.21 -6.97
CA SER A 25 4.26 15.99 -7.37
C SER A 25 5.19 15.20 -8.30
N ILE A 26 5.36 13.91 -8.05
CA ILE A 26 6.12 13.00 -8.92
C ILE A 26 5.50 12.93 -10.30
N LEU A 27 4.20 12.73 -10.39
CA LEU A 27 3.51 12.61 -11.68
C LEU A 27 3.42 13.95 -12.41
N LYS A 28 3.33 15.07 -11.69
CA LYS A 28 3.44 16.40 -12.28
C LYS A 28 4.81 16.62 -12.91
N ALA A 29 5.89 16.24 -12.24
CA ALA A 29 7.23 16.31 -12.79
C ALA A 29 7.39 15.38 -14.00
N TYR A 30 6.84 14.16 -13.92
CA TYR A 30 6.88 13.24 -15.05
C TYR A 30 6.07 13.73 -16.26
N ALA A 31 4.94 14.37 -16.05
CA ALA A 31 4.15 14.99 -17.13
C ALA A 31 4.88 16.13 -17.85
N ALA A 32 5.83 16.78 -17.20
CA ALA A 32 6.71 17.77 -17.84
C ALA A 32 7.78 17.11 -18.74
N ILE A 33 8.14 15.85 -18.45
CA ILE A 33 9.09 15.06 -19.25
C ILE A 33 8.36 14.35 -20.40
N VAL A 34 7.26 13.66 -20.08
CA VAL A 34 6.41 12.93 -21.03
C VAL A 34 4.97 13.42 -20.90
N PRO A 35 4.45 14.15 -21.90
CA PRO A 35 3.09 14.66 -21.87
C PRO A 35 2.05 13.57 -21.61
N MET A 36 1.06 13.83 -20.76
CA MET A 36 0.06 12.85 -20.30
C MET A 36 -0.72 12.19 -21.45
N GLU A 37 -0.90 12.87 -22.57
CA GLU A 37 -1.56 12.34 -23.77
C GLU A 37 -0.84 11.11 -24.32
N ARG A 38 0.45 10.98 -24.05
CA ARG A 38 1.27 9.84 -24.47
C ARG A 38 1.22 8.65 -23.51
N TRP A 39 0.67 8.82 -22.31
CA TRP A 39 0.66 7.75 -21.29
C TRP A 39 -0.22 6.57 -21.66
N SER A 40 -1.17 6.73 -22.59
CA SER A 40 -1.93 5.60 -23.13
C SER A 40 -1.07 4.56 -23.88
N LYS A 41 0.13 4.94 -24.32
CA LYS A 41 1.10 4.06 -24.98
C LYS A 41 2.23 3.61 -24.06
N LEU A 42 2.26 4.14 -22.83
CA LEU A 42 3.29 3.85 -21.85
C LEU A 42 3.02 2.52 -21.16
N GLU A 43 4.05 1.70 -20.99
CA GLU A 43 4.05 0.60 -20.05
C GLU A 43 4.45 1.14 -18.68
N MET A 44 3.62 0.90 -17.67
CA MET A 44 3.91 1.28 -16.29
C MET A 44 4.16 0.03 -15.46
N ILE A 45 5.28 0.01 -14.75
CA ILE A 45 5.67 -1.06 -13.84
C ILE A 45 5.85 -0.45 -12.45
N ASP A 46 5.12 -0.98 -11.47
CA ASP A 46 5.36 -0.67 -10.07
C ASP A 46 5.94 -1.90 -9.37
N PHE A 47 7.20 -1.80 -9.00
CA PHE A 47 7.93 -2.90 -8.35
C PHE A 47 7.57 -3.08 -6.88
N THR A 48 7.00 -2.04 -6.26
CA THR A 48 6.72 -1.98 -4.83
C THR A 48 5.46 -1.15 -4.58
N SER A 49 4.34 -1.67 -5.03
CA SER A 49 3.10 -0.90 -5.19
C SER A 49 2.47 -0.40 -3.89
N GLY A 50 2.80 -1.02 -2.75
CA GLY A 50 2.27 -0.60 -1.45
C GLY A 50 0.76 -0.39 -1.47
N SER A 51 0.35 0.87 -1.37
CA SER A 51 -1.05 1.30 -1.41
C SER A 51 -1.68 1.35 -2.80
N CYS A 52 -0.93 1.05 -3.86
CA CYS A 52 -1.32 1.11 -5.26
C CYS A 52 -1.65 2.53 -5.81
N LEU A 53 -1.32 3.62 -5.10
CA LEU A 53 -1.70 4.95 -5.58
C LEU A 53 -1.02 5.33 -6.90
N MET A 54 0.26 4.98 -7.06
CA MET A 54 1.00 5.26 -8.28
C MET A 54 0.35 4.56 -9.50
N PRO A 55 0.16 3.24 -9.53
CA PRO A 55 -0.49 2.58 -10.66
C PRO A 55 -1.95 3.01 -10.84
N MET A 56 -2.70 3.32 -9.77
CA MET A 56 -4.04 3.89 -9.90
C MET A 56 -4.02 5.23 -10.64
N ALA A 57 -3.10 6.11 -10.31
CA ALA A 57 -2.97 7.41 -10.94
C ALA A 57 -2.59 7.28 -12.43
N PHE A 58 -1.69 6.38 -12.79
CA PHE A 58 -1.37 6.07 -14.20
C PHE A 58 -2.59 5.50 -14.93
N ALA A 59 -3.36 4.60 -14.30
CA ALA A 59 -4.58 4.09 -14.87
C ALA A 59 -5.59 5.21 -15.13
N ALA A 60 -5.84 6.07 -14.15
CA ALA A 60 -6.74 7.21 -14.28
C ALA A 60 -6.28 8.19 -15.38
N ALA A 61 -4.98 8.35 -15.57
CA ALA A 61 -4.38 9.15 -16.64
C ALA A 61 -4.43 8.46 -18.02
N GLY A 62 -4.96 7.25 -18.11
CA GLY A 62 -5.17 6.57 -19.40
C GLY A 62 -4.16 5.48 -19.74
N ALA A 63 -3.15 5.22 -18.90
CA ALA A 63 -2.24 4.10 -19.13
C ALA A 63 -3.01 2.79 -19.24
N ARG A 64 -2.66 1.97 -20.25
CA ARG A 64 -3.39 0.72 -20.56
C ARG A 64 -2.62 -0.53 -20.17
N LYS A 65 -1.31 -0.44 -20.08
CA LYS A 65 -0.43 -1.55 -19.72
C LYS A 65 0.19 -1.27 -18.37
N LEU A 66 -0.28 -1.99 -17.37
CA LEU A 66 0.14 -1.83 -15.98
C LEU A 66 0.65 -3.16 -15.45
N THR A 67 1.80 -3.14 -14.81
CA THR A 67 2.33 -4.25 -14.03
C THR A 67 2.49 -3.79 -12.60
N VAL A 68 1.89 -4.50 -11.66
CA VAL A 68 1.85 -4.16 -10.24
C VAL A 68 2.43 -5.31 -9.45
N ASN A 69 3.46 -5.04 -8.67
CA ASN A 69 4.10 -6.01 -7.80
C ASN A 69 4.25 -5.49 -6.38
N ASP A 70 4.18 -6.40 -5.44
CA ASP A 70 4.59 -6.17 -4.07
C ASP A 70 4.92 -7.52 -3.38
N ALA A 71 5.79 -7.49 -2.39
CA ALA A 71 6.06 -8.64 -1.56
C ALA A 71 4.98 -8.84 -0.48
N ALA A 72 4.28 -7.77 -0.10
CA ALA A 72 3.28 -7.78 0.96
C ALA A 72 1.92 -8.31 0.47
N PRO A 73 1.35 -9.34 1.12
CA PRO A 73 0.03 -9.88 0.75
C PRO A 73 -1.09 -8.85 0.72
N ARG A 74 -1.05 -7.84 1.62
CA ARG A 74 -2.03 -6.76 1.67
C ARG A 74 -2.04 -5.90 0.41
N SER A 75 -0.85 -5.58 -0.11
CA SER A 75 -0.71 -4.81 -1.34
C SER A 75 -1.25 -5.59 -2.54
N HIS A 76 -1.04 -6.90 -2.56
CA HIS A 76 -1.61 -7.78 -3.56
C HIS A 76 -3.14 -7.84 -3.48
N LEU A 77 -3.72 -7.90 -2.28
CA LEU A 77 -5.17 -7.82 -2.08
C LEU A 77 -5.72 -6.47 -2.60
N ALA A 78 -5.03 -5.37 -2.28
CA ALA A 78 -5.39 -4.04 -2.78
C ALA A 78 -5.39 -4.00 -4.32
N ALA A 79 -4.33 -4.49 -4.94
CA ALA A 79 -4.22 -4.52 -6.40
C ALA A 79 -5.31 -5.39 -7.06
N ARG A 80 -5.58 -6.59 -6.51
CA ARG A 80 -6.64 -7.48 -7.03
C ARG A 80 -8.01 -6.83 -6.97
N PHE A 81 -8.32 -6.16 -5.88
CA PHE A 81 -9.60 -5.48 -5.73
C PHE A 81 -9.68 -4.24 -6.64
N LEU A 82 -8.73 -3.32 -6.56
CA LEU A 82 -8.78 -2.04 -7.26
C LEU A 82 -8.73 -2.19 -8.79
N PHE A 83 -7.97 -3.15 -9.31
CA PHE A 83 -7.88 -3.43 -10.74
C PHE A 83 -8.78 -4.57 -11.23
N GLY A 84 -9.52 -5.21 -10.32
CA GLY A 84 -10.53 -6.22 -10.64
C GLY A 84 -11.83 -5.65 -11.19
N ALA A 85 -12.02 -4.34 -11.14
CA ALA A 85 -13.16 -3.58 -11.66
C ALA A 85 -14.55 -3.99 -11.11
N LYS A 86 -14.61 -4.71 -9.99
CA LYS A 86 -15.88 -5.12 -9.38
C LYS A 86 -16.18 -4.26 -8.16
N LYS A 87 -17.28 -3.53 -8.21
CA LYS A 87 -17.79 -2.73 -7.10
C LYS A 87 -18.27 -3.60 -5.95
N ILE A 88 -18.16 -3.06 -4.74
CA ILE A 88 -18.74 -3.66 -3.53
C ILE A 88 -20.23 -3.33 -3.47
N ASP A 89 -21.06 -4.35 -3.28
CA ASP A 89 -22.50 -4.16 -3.06
C ASP A 89 -22.77 -3.76 -1.61
N ALA A 90 -23.22 -2.52 -1.41
CA ALA A 90 -23.56 -1.98 -0.10
C ALA A 90 -24.69 -2.76 0.58
N LYS A 91 -25.67 -3.28 -0.18
CA LYS A 91 -26.75 -4.10 0.37
C LYS A 91 -26.23 -5.43 0.90
N ARG A 92 -25.26 -6.02 0.18
CA ARG A 92 -24.59 -7.26 0.62
C ARG A 92 -23.82 -7.03 1.93
N VAL A 93 -23.08 -5.92 2.05
CA VAL A 93 -22.37 -5.55 3.28
C VAL A 93 -23.36 -5.39 4.44
N ALA A 94 -24.46 -4.66 4.23
CA ALA A 94 -25.50 -4.48 5.27
C ALA A 94 -26.13 -5.81 5.69
N ALA A 95 -26.41 -6.71 4.74
CA ALA A 95 -26.93 -8.04 5.03
C ALA A 95 -25.96 -8.89 5.86
N LEU A 96 -24.66 -8.87 5.54
CA LEU A 96 -23.64 -9.58 6.30
C LEU A 96 -23.55 -9.09 7.74
N LEU A 97 -23.58 -7.76 7.95
CA LEU A 97 -23.54 -7.17 9.30
C LEU A 97 -24.81 -7.48 10.13
N SER A 98 -25.94 -7.70 9.47
CA SER A 98 -27.22 -8.03 10.14
C SER A 98 -27.40 -9.53 10.35
N ALA A 99 -26.60 -10.36 9.72
CA ALA A 99 -26.70 -11.79 9.85
C ALA A 99 -26.27 -12.25 11.25
N LYS A 100 -26.96 -13.26 11.80
CA LYS A 100 -26.45 -13.96 12.99
C LYS A 100 -25.05 -14.46 12.64
N ARG A 101 -24.07 -14.18 13.56
CA ARG A 101 -22.69 -14.61 13.37
C ARG A 101 -22.67 -16.08 12.94
N PRO A 102 -22.06 -16.42 11.80
CA PRO A 102 -21.84 -17.81 11.48
C PRO A 102 -21.05 -18.44 12.62
N LYS A 103 -21.35 -19.67 13.00
CA LYS A 103 -20.43 -20.42 13.85
C LYS A 103 -19.13 -20.55 13.08
N LEU A 104 -18.12 -19.76 13.46
CA LEU A 104 -16.79 -19.78 12.85
C LEU A 104 -16.05 -21.07 13.22
N LEU A 105 -16.57 -22.21 12.75
CA LEU A 105 -16.01 -23.53 13.02
C LEU A 105 -14.67 -23.76 12.29
N ALA A 106 -14.39 -22.97 11.27
CA ALA A 106 -13.20 -23.13 10.43
C ALA A 106 -12.12 -22.05 10.67
N HIS A 107 -12.41 -21.02 11.45
CA HIS A 107 -11.50 -19.88 11.65
C HIS A 107 -11.37 -19.60 13.14
N VAL A 108 -10.16 -19.20 13.55
CA VAL A 108 -9.94 -18.68 14.91
C VAL A 108 -10.55 -17.27 14.95
N PRO A 109 -11.44 -16.95 15.90
CA PRO A 109 -11.96 -15.61 16.05
C PRO A 109 -10.82 -14.59 16.17
N THR A 110 -10.87 -13.53 15.36
CA THR A 110 -9.77 -12.53 15.28
C THR A 110 -9.41 -11.95 16.64
N PHE A 111 -10.40 -11.76 17.52
CA PHE A 111 -10.15 -11.26 18.86
C PHE A 111 -9.22 -12.13 19.71
N HIS A 112 -9.13 -13.43 19.46
CA HIS A 112 -8.25 -14.34 20.20
C HIS A 112 -6.76 -14.07 20.02
N PHE A 113 -6.36 -13.44 18.91
CA PHE A 113 -4.95 -13.13 18.65
C PHE A 113 -4.67 -11.65 18.43
N ALA A 114 -5.70 -10.82 18.25
CA ALA A 114 -5.58 -9.39 17.99
C ALA A 114 -6.15 -8.51 19.12
N CYS A 115 -6.53 -9.08 20.27
CA CYS A 115 -7.17 -8.37 21.38
C CYS A 115 -6.31 -7.26 22.00
N ASP A 116 -4.98 -7.32 21.85
CA ASP A 116 -4.07 -6.28 22.31
C ASP A 116 -4.10 -5.02 21.41
N TYR A 117 -4.66 -5.13 20.21
CA TYR A 117 -4.64 -4.08 19.18
C TYR A 117 -6.04 -3.65 18.73
N LEU A 118 -7.01 -4.54 18.78
CA LEU A 118 -8.37 -4.29 18.30
C LEU A 118 -9.40 -4.70 19.36
N THR A 119 -10.46 -3.93 19.46
CA THR A 119 -11.59 -4.29 20.34
C THR A 119 -12.43 -5.40 19.73
N GLU A 120 -13.13 -6.16 20.58
CA GLU A 120 -13.98 -7.27 20.13
C GLU A 120 -15.00 -6.85 19.05
N PRO A 121 -15.72 -5.70 19.17
CA PRO A 121 -16.65 -5.26 18.12
C PRO A 121 -15.97 -5.01 16.76
N VAL A 122 -14.71 -4.55 16.75
CA VAL A 122 -13.93 -4.34 15.51
C VAL A 122 -13.56 -5.68 14.89
N CYS A 123 -13.09 -6.61 15.72
CA CYS A 123 -12.74 -7.97 15.27
C CYS A 123 -13.97 -8.72 14.72
N ASP A 124 -15.11 -8.59 15.37
CA ASP A 124 -16.36 -9.21 14.93
C ASP A 124 -16.78 -8.75 13.53
N VAL A 125 -16.70 -7.48 13.26
CA VAL A 125 -17.03 -6.92 11.94
C VAL A 125 -16.00 -7.37 10.89
N PHE A 126 -14.73 -7.42 11.28
CA PHE A 126 -13.69 -7.97 10.40
C PHE A 126 -14.00 -9.41 10.02
N ASP A 127 -14.27 -10.29 11.00
CA ASP A 127 -14.57 -11.71 10.78
C ASP A 127 -15.79 -11.90 9.88
N GLN A 128 -16.87 -11.12 10.11
CA GLN A 128 -18.08 -11.18 9.29
C GLN A 128 -17.86 -10.85 7.81
N LEU A 129 -16.93 -9.94 7.53
CA LEU A 129 -16.64 -9.50 6.15
C LEU A 129 -15.54 -10.34 5.50
N TYR A 130 -14.45 -10.61 6.23
CA TYR A 130 -13.26 -11.25 5.68
C TYR A 130 -13.50 -12.73 5.37
N HIS A 131 -14.24 -13.40 6.27
CA HIS A 131 -14.56 -14.83 6.17
C HIS A 131 -15.96 -15.11 5.60
N ALA A 132 -16.63 -14.08 5.02
CA ALA A 132 -17.93 -14.24 4.40
C ALA A 132 -17.90 -15.32 3.30
N ASP A 133 -18.86 -16.22 3.35
CA ASP A 133 -19.09 -17.18 2.27
C ASP A 133 -19.81 -16.49 1.10
N VAL A 134 -19.02 -16.08 0.13
CA VAL A 134 -19.46 -15.30 -1.02
C VAL A 134 -18.77 -15.80 -2.29
N PRO A 135 -19.38 -15.54 -3.48
CA PRO A 135 -18.74 -15.81 -4.76
C PRO A 135 -17.33 -15.20 -4.85
N ALA A 136 -16.40 -15.92 -5.50
CA ALA A 136 -15.00 -15.49 -5.63
C ALA A 136 -14.87 -14.05 -6.15
N ALA A 137 -15.76 -13.64 -7.05
CA ALA A 137 -15.78 -12.31 -7.62
C ALA A 137 -16.10 -11.18 -6.60
N GLU A 138 -16.70 -11.49 -5.46
CA GLU A 138 -17.03 -10.50 -4.41
C GLU A 138 -16.01 -10.53 -3.26
N ARG A 139 -15.29 -11.64 -3.14
CA ARG A 139 -14.41 -11.94 -2.01
C ARG A 139 -13.31 -10.91 -1.80
N ASP A 140 -12.63 -10.50 -2.88
CA ASP A 140 -11.54 -9.54 -2.76
C ASP A 140 -12.02 -8.16 -2.28
N GLY A 141 -13.19 -7.73 -2.74
CA GLY A 141 -13.80 -6.47 -2.29
C GLY A 141 -14.17 -6.49 -0.81
N LEU A 142 -14.80 -7.58 -0.33
CA LEU A 142 -15.17 -7.71 1.08
C LEU A 142 -13.93 -7.86 1.98
N ARG A 143 -12.93 -8.62 1.56
CA ARG A 143 -11.66 -8.76 2.29
C ARG A 143 -10.91 -7.43 2.37
N TYR A 144 -10.85 -6.68 1.27
CA TYR A 144 -10.25 -5.36 1.27
C TYR A 144 -10.98 -4.39 2.20
N LEU A 145 -12.31 -4.41 2.17
CA LEU A 145 -13.15 -3.62 3.06
C LEU A 145 -12.94 -3.99 4.54
N ALA A 146 -12.81 -5.29 4.85
CA ALA A 146 -12.53 -5.78 6.19
C ALA A 146 -11.16 -5.32 6.70
N VAL A 147 -10.11 -5.43 5.87
CA VAL A 147 -8.76 -4.96 6.21
C VAL A 147 -8.77 -3.44 6.41
N ARG A 148 -9.43 -2.69 5.53
CA ARG A 148 -9.57 -1.24 5.69
C ARG A 148 -10.32 -0.86 6.96
N TRP A 149 -11.37 -1.61 7.31
CA TRP A 149 -12.09 -1.44 8.56
C TRP A 149 -11.17 -1.61 9.76
N ALA A 150 -10.46 -2.74 9.85
CA ALA A 150 -9.58 -3.04 10.97
C ALA A 150 -8.45 -2.01 11.10
N LEU A 151 -7.79 -1.64 9.98
CA LEU A 151 -6.75 -0.61 9.96
C LEU A 151 -7.23 0.76 10.41
N GLY A 152 -8.48 1.13 10.15
CA GLY A 152 -9.07 2.38 10.64
C GLY A 152 -9.18 2.44 12.18
N PHE A 153 -8.91 1.33 12.87
CA PHE A 153 -8.85 1.20 14.32
C PHE A 153 -7.48 0.68 14.81
N ALA A 154 -6.51 0.59 13.90
CA ALA A 154 -5.16 0.17 14.26
C ALA A 154 -4.44 1.22 15.10
N PRO A 155 -3.41 0.83 15.84
CA PRO A 155 -2.68 1.70 16.75
C PRO A 155 -2.20 3.01 16.16
N SER A 156 -1.63 2.99 14.97
CA SER A 156 -1.13 4.19 14.27
C SER A 156 -2.20 5.21 13.92
N MET A 157 -3.46 4.79 13.91
CA MET A 157 -4.61 5.66 13.59
C MET A 157 -5.22 6.32 14.82
N VAL A 158 -4.67 6.05 16.00
CA VAL A 158 -5.11 6.63 17.28
C VAL A 158 -4.00 7.53 17.81
N ASP A 159 -4.27 8.82 18.00
CA ASP A 159 -3.32 9.77 18.57
C ASP A 159 -2.73 9.23 19.89
N GLY A 160 -1.41 9.23 19.98
CA GLY A 160 -0.69 8.69 21.15
C GLY A 160 -0.22 7.23 21.02
N PHE A 161 -0.59 6.54 19.95
CA PHE A 161 -0.17 5.16 19.70
C PHE A 161 1.25 5.02 19.14
N GLU A 162 1.89 6.09 18.68
CA GLU A 162 3.33 6.11 18.34
C GLU A 162 4.21 5.53 19.47
N ILE A 163 3.66 5.49 20.67
CA ILE A 163 4.31 4.96 21.88
C ILE A 163 4.34 3.42 21.89
N LEU A 164 3.49 2.74 21.15
CA LEU A 164 3.44 1.26 21.12
C LEU A 164 4.54 0.61 20.25
N TYR A 165 5.28 1.39 19.49
CA TYR A 165 6.45 0.87 18.76
C TYR A 165 7.59 0.42 19.67
N THR A 166 7.52 0.76 20.94
CA THR A 166 8.50 0.31 21.91
C THR A 166 7.86 -0.77 22.77
N HIS A 167 8.44 -1.95 22.78
CA HIS A 167 8.07 -3.04 23.68
C HIS A 167 8.35 -2.73 25.17
N ASP A 168 8.46 -1.45 25.54
CA ASP A 168 8.67 -1.03 26.91
C ASP A 168 7.32 -0.97 27.66
N PRO A 169 7.10 -1.84 28.67
CA PRO A 169 5.87 -1.85 29.48
C PRO A 169 5.56 -0.50 30.15
N LYS A 170 6.58 0.37 30.32
CA LYS A 170 6.38 1.71 30.87
C LYS A 170 5.70 2.64 29.87
N GLN A 171 5.92 2.43 28.58
CA GLN A 171 5.30 3.21 27.50
C GLN A 171 3.88 2.73 27.22
N LEU A 172 3.57 1.44 27.40
CA LEU A 172 2.21 0.93 27.38
C LEU A 172 1.30 1.59 28.43
N ARG A 173 1.86 2.14 29.52
CA ARG A 173 1.10 2.90 30.54
C ARG A 173 0.66 4.28 30.04
N ALA A 174 1.35 4.87 29.06
CA ALA A 174 0.98 6.16 28.48
C ALA A 174 -0.31 6.10 27.63
N ILE A 175 -0.72 4.91 27.18
CA ILE A 175 -2.00 4.68 26.46
C ILE A 175 -3.22 5.04 27.33
N LYS A 176 -3.07 5.14 28.65
CA LYS A 176 -4.16 5.51 29.55
C LYS A 176 -4.70 6.92 29.30
N ASP A 177 -3.92 7.78 28.67
CA ASP A 177 -4.28 9.19 28.43
C ASP A 177 -4.94 9.42 27.06
N VAL A 178 -5.09 8.36 26.24
CA VAL A 178 -5.78 8.46 24.94
C VAL A 178 -7.29 8.58 25.15
N ASP A 179 -7.94 9.56 24.53
CA ASP A 179 -9.40 9.65 24.51
C ASP A 179 -9.99 8.58 23.57
N TRP A 180 -10.36 7.45 24.13
CA TRP A 180 -10.97 6.34 23.42
C TRP A 180 -12.42 6.58 22.98
N LYS A 181 -13.09 7.63 23.44
CA LYS A 181 -14.52 7.85 23.17
C LYS A 181 -14.86 8.00 21.70
N PRO A 182 -14.14 8.84 20.90
CA PRO A 182 -14.41 8.93 19.46
C PRO A 182 -14.21 7.61 18.73
N TYR A 183 -13.16 6.86 19.11
CA TYR A 183 -12.84 5.55 18.59
C TYR A 183 -13.95 4.54 18.84
N LEU A 184 -14.37 4.38 20.10
CA LEU A 184 -15.46 3.48 20.47
C LEU A 184 -16.78 3.90 19.83
N ALA A 185 -17.06 5.20 19.72
CA ALA A 185 -18.25 5.71 19.05
C ALA A 185 -18.29 5.34 17.55
N ARG A 186 -17.14 5.33 16.88
CA ARG A 186 -17.03 4.85 15.50
C ARG A 186 -17.22 3.34 15.41
N ALA A 187 -16.56 2.58 16.29
CA ALA A 187 -16.68 1.12 16.34
C ALA A 187 -18.11 0.65 16.61
N ALA A 188 -18.89 1.42 17.39
CA ALA A 188 -20.31 1.16 17.67
C ALA A 188 -21.25 1.40 16.47
N LYS A 189 -20.77 2.00 15.37
CA LYS A 189 -21.57 2.32 14.18
C LYS A 189 -21.00 1.72 12.89
N PRO A 190 -20.73 0.40 12.83
CA PRO A 190 -20.02 -0.20 11.71
C PRO A 190 -20.75 0.01 10.37
N ALA A 191 -22.07 -0.10 10.33
CA ALA A 191 -22.85 0.07 9.11
C ALA A 191 -22.64 1.45 8.46
N SER A 192 -22.60 2.52 9.25
CA SER A 192 -22.39 3.88 8.76
C SER A 192 -20.97 4.08 8.22
N VAL A 193 -19.96 3.62 8.95
CA VAL A 193 -18.54 3.73 8.56
C VAL A 193 -18.28 2.92 7.30
N LEU A 194 -18.76 1.68 7.25
CA LEU A 194 -18.56 0.80 6.09
C LEU A 194 -19.30 1.30 4.86
N ALA A 195 -20.51 1.88 5.03
CA ALA A 195 -21.21 2.51 3.91
C ALA A 195 -20.42 3.69 3.31
N ALA A 196 -19.71 4.47 4.13
CA ALA A 196 -18.81 5.50 3.64
C ALA A 196 -17.63 4.91 2.88
N HIS A 197 -16.96 3.90 3.45
CA HIS A 197 -15.86 3.20 2.79
C HIS A 197 -16.28 2.58 1.46
N VAL A 198 -17.45 1.93 1.39
CA VAL A 198 -17.98 1.34 0.14
C VAL A 198 -18.16 2.42 -0.94
N ARG A 199 -18.71 3.58 -0.58
CA ARG A 199 -18.85 4.69 -1.53
C ARG A 199 -17.51 5.18 -2.06
N GLU A 200 -16.53 5.36 -1.18
CA GLU A 200 -15.18 5.81 -1.56
C GLU A 200 -14.47 4.80 -2.47
N LEU A 201 -14.54 3.52 -2.12
CA LEU A 201 -13.94 2.44 -2.89
C LEU A 201 -14.59 2.30 -4.27
N ASN A 202 -15.91 2.34 -4.33
CA ASN A 202 -16.64 2.26 -5.58
C ASN A 202 -16.39 3.48 -6.49
N ALA A 203 -16.24 4.68 -5.90
CA ALA A 203 -15.87 5.87 -6.67
C ALA A 203 -14.48 5.75 -7.31
N ALA A 204 -13.51 5.16 -6.61
CA ALA A 204 -12.19 4.90 -7.19
C ALA A 204 -12.26 3.88 -8.33
N ILE A 205 -13.04 2.81 -8.17
CA ILE A 205 -13.26 1.82 -9.25
C ILE A 205 -13.88 2.48 -10.48
N ASP A 206 -14.82 3.43 -10.30
CA ASP A 206 -15.41 4.17 -11.41
C ASP A 206 -14.37 5.02 -12.15
N VAL A 207 -13.46 5.67 -11.42
CA VAL A 207 -12.34 6.43 -11.98
C VAL A 207 -11.38 5.53 -12.76
N LEU A 208 -11.06 4.36 -12.21
CA LEU A 208 -10.15 3.42 -12.85
C LEU A 208 -10.77 2.76 -14.09
N GLY A 209 -12.09 2.58 -14.08
CA GLY A 209 -12.80 1.88 -15.15
C GLY A 209 -12.35 0.41 -15.28
N PRO A 210 -12.62 -0.24 -16.41
CA PRO A 210 -12.31 -1.66 -16.63
C PRO A 210 -10.82 -1.91 -16.93
N LYS A 211 -9.93 -1.22 -16.26
CA LYS A 211 -8.48 -1.36 -16.41
C LYS A 211 -8.01 -2.64 -15.73
N ARG A 212 -7.21 -3.41 -16.45
CA ARG A 212 -6.56 -4.61 -15.92
C ARG A 212 -5.08 -4.37 -15.76
N ALA A 213 -4.54 -4.75 -14.60
CA ALA A 213 -3.10 -4.80 -14.37
C ALA A 213 -2.63 -6.25 -14.36
N ALA A 214 -1.42 -6.50 -14.82
CA ALA A 214 -0.71 -7.74 -14.53
C ALA A 214 -0.26 -7.69 -13.06
N LEU A 215 -0.78 -8.60 -12.24
CA LEU A 215 -0.52 -8.62 -10.80
C LEU A 215 0.52 -9.68 -10.47
N HIS A 216 1.52 -9.28 -9.71
CA HIS A 216 2.56 -10.18 -9.20
C HIS A 216 2.66 -10.05 -7.68
N ILE A 217 3.08 -11.11 -7.02
CA ILE A 217 3.41 -11.13 -5.61
C ILE A 217 4.80 -11.73 -5.45
N GLY A 218 5.67 -11.01 -4.79
CA GLY A 218 7.03 -11.50 -4.53
C GLY A 218 8.09 -10.40 -4.53
N ASP A 219 9.33 -10.82 -4.36
CA ASP A 219 10.46 -9.91 -4.38
C ASP A 219 10.59 -9.25 -5.77
N MET A 220 10.82 -7.93 -5.76
CA MET A 220 11.02 -7.14 -6.97
C MET A 220 12.17 -7.66 -7.85
N LYS A 221 13.20 -8.27 -7.26
CA LYS A 221 14.31 -8.89 -7.99
C LYS A 221 13.85 -10.02 -8.90
N ASP A 222 12.88 -10.82 -8.43
CA ASP A 222 12.35 -11.94 -9.19
C ASP A 222 11.42 -11.47 -10.30
N LEU A 223 10.69 -10.39 -10.06
CA LEU A 223 9.90 -9.76 -11.10
C LEU A 223 10.81 -9.17 -12.18
N ALA A 224 11.82 -8.39 -11.80
CA ALA A 224 12.75 -7.74 -12.73
C ALA A 224 13.36 -8.72 -13.74
N LYS A 225 13.82 -9.89 -13.29
CA LYS A 225 14.38 -10.94 -14.16
C LYS A 225 13.39 -11.50 -15.18
N ARG A 226 12.09 -11.48 -14.86
CA ARG A 226 11.04 -12.06 -15.73
C ARG A 226 10.44 -11.05 -16.68
N LEU A 227 10.49 -9.76 -16.33
CA LEU A 227 9.95 -8.70 -17.15
C LEU A 227 10.89 -8.38 -18.31
N LYS A 228 10.29 -8.18 -19.47
CA LYS A 228 10.93 -7.58 -20.64
C LYS A 228 10.08 -6.40 -21.09
N PRO A 229 10.15 -5.27 -20.37
CA PRO A 229 9.32 -4.12 -20.69
C PRO A 229 9.70 -3.54 -22.05
N ARG A 230 8.74 -2.94 -22.72
CA ARG A 230 8.96 -2.25 -23.99
C ARG A 230 8.96 -0.75 -23.77
N VAL A 231 9.91 -0.07 -24.36
CA VAL A 231 9.95 1.40 -24.35
C VAL A 231 8.86 1.94 -25.29
N PRO A 232 8.11 2.97 -24.90
CA PRO A 232 8.26 3.79 -23.70
C PRO A 232 7.72 3.09 -22.44
N CYS A 233 8.52 3.09 -21.40
CA CYS A 233 8.21 2.46 -20.12
C CYS A 233 8.50 3.43 -18.96
N PHE A 234 7.67 3.39 -17.93
CA PHE A 234 7.91 4.04 -16.64
C PHE A 234 7.92 2.99 -15.53
N ALA A 235 8.99 2.96 -14.75
CA ALA A 235 9.16 2.05 -13.63
C ALA A 235 9.17 2.81 -12.31
N ALA A 236 8.29 2.46 -11.37
CA ALA A 236 8.36 2.93 -10.00
C ALA A 236 9.17 1.92 -9.18
N VAL A 237 10.26 2.39 -8.58
CA VAL A 237 11.20 1.59 -7.80
C VAL A 237 11.32 2.24 -6.42
N ASN A 238 10.46 1.81 -5.51
CA ASN A 238 10.43 2.33 -4.14
C ASN A 238 10.51 1.16 -3.15
N PRO A 239 11.66 0.45 -3.09
CA PRO A 239 11.79 -0.60 -2.11
C PRO A 239 11.72 -0.02 -0.72
N PRO A 240 11.21 -0.79 0.25
CA PRO A 240 11.23 -0.38 1.62
C PRO A 240 12.68 -0.09 2.04
N THR A 241 12.85 1.00 2.76
CA THR A 241 14.15 1.39 3.32
C THR A 241 14.49 0.60 4.56
N ARG A 242 13.49 -0.05 5.14
CA ARG A 242 13.61 -0.98 6.26
C ARG A 242 13.26 -2.39 5.79
N GLY A 243 13.85 -3.40 6.41
CA GLY A 243 13.47 -4.78 6.16
C GLY A 243 11.97 -4.98 6.42
N LEU A 244 11.35 -5.98 5.79
CA LEU A 244 9.93 -6.29 6.00
C LEU A 244 9.59 -6.50 7.49
N ASP A 245 10.58 -6.76 8.31
CA ASP A 245 10.52 -7.03 9.73
C ASP A 245 10.46 -5.79 10.62
N GLU A 246 10.76 -4.64 10.06
CA GLU A 246 10.70 -3.35 10.75
C GLU A 246 9.50 -2.53 10.29
N TYR A 247 8.65 -3.12 9.47
CA TYR A 247 7.37 -2.53 9.17
C TYR A 247 6.54 -2.42 10.43
N THR A 248 5.74 -1.39 10.40
CA THR A 248 4.93 -0.94 11.51
C THR A 248 4.09 -2.09 12.09
N ILE A 249 3.70 -1.94 13.33
CA ILE A 249 2.79 -2.86 14.00
C ILE A 249 1.50 -3.07 13.19
N ASP A 250 1.12 -2.09 12.37
CA ASP A 250 -0.02 -2.17 11.47
C ASP A 250 0.19 -3.19 10.37
N ASP A 251 1.40 -3.30 9.82
CA ASP A 251 1.72 -4.33 8.83
C ASP A 251 1.69 -5.73 9.44
N GLN A 252 2.24 -5.88 10.64
CA GLN A 252 2.17 -7.14 11.38
C GLN A 252 0.72 -7.51 11.67
N LEU A 253 -0.07 -6.55 12.14
CA LEU A 253 -1.50 -6.74 12.43
C LEU A 253 -2.24 -7.17 11.18
N VAL A 254 -2.10 -6.46 10.07
CA VAL A 254 -2.79 -6.80 8.80
C VAL A 254 -2.41 -8.19 8.31
N HIS A 255 -1.14 -8.54 8.33
CA HIS A 255 -0.72 -9.87 7.91
C HIS A 255 -1.25 -10.96 8.84
N SER A 256 -1.26 -10.70 10.15
CA SER A 256 -1.85 -11.61 11.14
C SER A 256 -3.34 -11.81 10.92
N LEU A 257 -4.08 -10.74 10.63
CA LEU A 257 -5.49 -10.77 10.27
C LEU A 257 -5.73 -11.61 8.99
N MET A 258 -4.90 -11.42 7.97
CA MET A 258 -5.02 -12.15 6.69
C MET A 258 -4.69 -13.62 6.84
N GLU A 259 -3.74 -13.98 7.69
CA GLU A 259 -3.32 -15.36 8.00
C GLU A 259 -4.18 -16.04 9.07
N ASN A 260 -5.09 -15.30 9.68
CA ASN A 260 -5.95 -15.78 10.79
C ASN A 260 -5.16 -16.34 11.99
N ARG A 261 -4.00 -15.74 12.28
CA ARG A 261 -3.14 -16.06 13.43
C ARG A 261 -2.17 -14.93 13.69
N TRP A 262 -1.68 -14.77 14.92
CA TRP A 262 -0.62 -13.82 15.19
C TRP A 262 0.68 -14.26 14.52
N LEU A 263 1.25 -13.37 13.72
CA LEU A 263 2.54 -13.58 13.09
C LEU A 263 3.62 -12.84 13.89
N PRO A 264 4.70 -13.52 14.32
CA PRO A 264 5.81 -12.84 14.96
C PRO A 264 6.50 -11.91 13.94
N LEU A 265 7.03 -10.79 14.43
CA LEU A 265 7.95 -9.99 13.63
C LEU A 265 9.18 -10.84 13.32
N SER A 266 9.46 -11.05 12.05
CA SER A 266 10.69 -11.69 11.64
C SER A 266 11.78 -10.62 11.56
N ARG A 267 12.98 -10.88 12.09
CA ARG A 267 14.11 -9.95 11.98
C ARG A 267 15.04 -10.44 10.89
N THR A 268 15.34 -9.62 9.90
CA THR A 268 16.39 -9.94 8.93
C THR A 268 17.76 -9.56 9.53
N SER A 269 18.80 -10.31 9.17
CA SER A 269 20.18 -9.95 9.49
C SER A 269 20.78 -8.98 8.46
N GLU A 270 20.03 -8.62 7.43
CA GLU A 270 20.48 -7.73 6.37
C GLU A 270 20.37 -6.28 6.80
N SER A 271 21.43 -5.49 6.59
CA SER A 271 21.36 -4.05 6.85
C SER A 271 20.35 -3.38 5.90
N HIS A 272 19.68 -2.31 6.36
CA HIS A 272 18.75 -1.53 5.55
C HIS A 272 19.37 -1.07 4.23
N ARG A 273 20.62 -0.64 4.29
CA ARG A 273 21.37 -0.21 3.11
C ARG A 273 21.53 -1.33 2.09
N ASP A 274 22.00 -2.49 2.52
CA ASP A 274 22.24 -3.63 1.64
C ASP A 274 20.94 -4.16 1.07
N PHE A 275 19.90 -4.20 1.90
CA PHE A 275 18.56 -4.59 1.48
C PHE A 275 18.06 -3.68 0.36
N TRP A 276 18.16 -2.36 0.55
CA TRP A 276 17.70 -1.36 -0.41
C TRP A 276 18.55 -1.39 -1.70
N VAL A 277 19.88 -1.32 -1.58
CA VAL A 277 20.81 -1.28 -2.72
C VAL A 277 20.65 -2.52 -3.61
N LYS A 278 20.61 -3.71 -3.03
CA LYS A 278 20.49 -4.97 -3.80
C LYS A 278 19.18 -5.04 -4.59
N ARG A 279 18.11 -4.47 -4.07
CA ARG A 279 16.81 -4.49 -4.75
C ARG A 279 16.73 -3.45 -5.86
N VAL A 280 17.20 -2.25 -5.60
CA VAL A 280 17.29 -1.19 -6.62
C VAL A 280 18.20 -1.64 -7.77
N ASP A 281 19.40 -2.13 -7.45
CA ASP A 281 20.35 -2.66 -8.42
C ASP A 281 19.72 -3.76 -9.29
N ALA A 282 19.08 -4.75 -8.67
CA ALA A 282 18.46 -5.86 -9.38
C ALA A 282 17.32 -5.41 -10.30
N ALA A 283 16.55 -4.39 -9.91
CA ALA A 283 15.46 -3.87 -10.73
C ALA A 283 15.98 -3.04 -11.90
N LEU A 284 16.87 -2.08 -11.63
CA LEU A 284 17.34 -1.15 -12.65
C LEU A 284 18.21 -1.79 -13.71
N ARG A 285 19.01 -2.80 -13.34
CA ARG A 285 19.87 -3.56 -14.28
C ARG A 285 19.09 -4.26 -15.38
N GLU A 286 17.87 -4.69 -15.11
CA GLU A 286 17.06 -5.45 -16.07
C GLU A 286 16.15 -4.55 -16.94
N LEU A 287 16.14 -3.25 -16.68
CA LEU A 287 15.34 -2.31 -17.47
C LEU A 287 16.07 -1.91 -18.77
N PRO A 288 15.37 -1.87 -19.91
CA PRO A 288 15.98 -1.50 -21.18
C PRO A 288 16.32 0.00 -21.24
N ALA A 289 17.34 0.34 -22.03
CA ALA A 289 17.71 1.73 -22.31
C ALA A 289 16.51 2.55 -22.78
N GLY A 290 16.43 3.81 -22.34
CA GLY A 290 15.30 4.70 -22.60
C GLY A 290 14.08 4.47 -21.69
N THR A 291 14.14 3.54 -20.73
CA THR A 291 13.12 3.43 -19.67
C THR A 291 13.27 4.61 -18.72
N HIS A 292 12.16 5.26 -18.40
CA HIS A 292 12.12 6.22 -17.31
C HIS A 292 11.85 5.48 -16.00
N TYR A 293 12.58 5.81 -14.95
CA TYR A 293 12.31 5.22 -13.64
C TYR A 293 12.28 6.28 -12.54
N MET A 294 11.40 6.06 -11.59
CA MET A 294 11.30 6.83 -10.36
C MET A 294 11.85 5.99 -9.21
N VAL A 295 12.69 6.60 -8.41
CA VAL A 295 13.23 6.03 -7.18
C VAL A 295 13.03 6.98 -6.01
N TRP A 296 12.89 6.39 -4.83
CA TRP A 296 12.79 7.09 -3.56
C TRP A 296 13.96 6.67 -2.65
N GLY A 297 14.48 7.59 -1.86
CA GLY A 297 15.53 7.28 -0.89
C GLY A 297 15.78 8.44 0.08
N GLY A 298 16.67 8.20 1.04
CA GLY A 298 17.06 9.20 2.02
C GLY A 298 16.00 9.38 3.12
N ASP A 299 15.80 8.38 3.98
CA ASP A 299 14.82 8.43 5.08
C ASP A 299 15.43 8.25 6.46
N GLY A 300 16.67 8.67 6.62
CA GLY A 300 17.42 8.56 7.86
C GLY A 300 18.38 7.37 7.92
N SER A 301 18.16 6.30 7.16
CA SER A 301 19.08 5.15 7.06
C SER A 301 20.18 5.36 6.03
N MET A 302 19.89 6.14 4.98
CA MET A 302 20.85 6.55 3.94
C MET A 302 20.64 8.02 3.59
N ALA A 303 21.72 8.75 3.36
CA ALA A 303 21.62 10.12 2.86
C ALA A 303 21.11 10.15 1.42
N PHE A 304 20.36 11.18 1.06
CA PHE A 304 19.84 11.34 -0.31
C PHE A 304 20.95 11.28 -1.36
N GLU A 305 22.10 11.90 -1.07
CA GLU A 305 23.27 11.89 -1.96
C GLU A 305 23.91 10.50 -2.15
N GLU A 306 23.82 9.63 -1.15
CA GLU A 306 24.26 8.24 -1.30
C GLU A 306 23.31 7.46 -2.19
N CYS A 307 22.02 7.67 -2.03
CA CYS A 307 21.00 7.09 -2.92
C CYS A 307 21.19 7.57 -4.35
N LEU A 308 21.43 8.87 -4.54
CA LEU A 308 21.65 9.48 -5.86
C LEU A 308 22.83 8.83 -6.60
N LYS A 309 23.95 8.58 -5.92
CA LYS A 309 25.11 7.89 -6.52
C LYS A 309 24.76 6.49 -7.03
N VAL A 310 23.91 5.77 -6.32
CA VAL A 310 23.43 4.44 -6.77
C VAL A 310 22.51 4.57 -7.99
N TRP A 311 21.63 5.55 -8.00
CA TRP A 311 20.68 5.74 -9.09
C TRP A 311 21.37 6.17 -10.39
N GLU A 312 22.38 7.05 -10.30
CA GLU A 312 23.13 7.57 -11.46
C GLU A 312 24.01 6.51 -12.14
N ILE A 313 24.28 5.36 -11.48
CA ILE A 313 24.97 4.23 -12.12
C ILE A 313 24.17 3.69 -13.32
N TYR A 314 22.85 3.75 -13.26
CA TYR A 314 21.95 3.13 -14.25
C TYR A 314 21.36 4.13 -15.24
N GLY A 315 21.29 5.41 -14.89
CA GLY A 315 20.64 6.36 -15.75
C GLY A 315 20.98 7.82 -15.44
N ARG A 316 20.66 8.67 -16.39
CA ARG A 316 20.83 10.11 -16.23
C ARG A 316 19.62 10.73 -15.52
N PRO A 317 19.83 11.71 -14.62
CA PRO A 317 18.73 12.37 -13.97
C PRO A 317 17.95 13.26 -14.95
N LEU A 318 16.62 13.17 -14.92
CA LEU A 318 15.69 14.02 -15.62
C LEU A 318 15.04 15.04 -14.67
N HIS A 319 14.79 14.61 -13.43
CA HIS A 319 14.25 15.44 -12.36
C HIS A 319 14.70 14.92 -11.01
N LEU A 320 15.08 15.84 -10.11
CA LEU A 320 15.47 15.51 -8.73
C LEU A 320 14.70 16.39 -7.76
N LYS A 321 14.23 15.80 -6.67
CA LYS A 321 13.53 16.52 -5.61
C LYS A 321 14.00 16.05 -4.24
N ARG A 322 14.66 16.94 -3.51
CA ARG A 322 14.95 16.77 -2.09
C ARG A 322 13.81 17.36 -1.25
N LEU A 323 13.43 16.69 -0.19
CA LEU A 323 12.27 17.07 0.64
C LEU A 323 12.65 17.87 1.89
N GLY A 324 13.93 18.09 2.13
CA GLY A 324 14.42 18.89 3.25
C GLY A 324 15.84 19.37 3.04
N SER A 325 16.32 20.21 3.95
CA SER A 325 17.65 20.82 3.88
C SER A 325 18.75 20.01 4.62
N ARG A 326 18.36 19.01 5.43
CA ARG A 326 19.32 18.20 6.18
C ARG A 326 19.96 17.15 5.28
N PRO A 327 21.22 16.71 5.53
CA PRO A 327 21.87 15.66 4.75
C PRO A 327 21.08 14.37 4.63
N ASN A 328 20.38 13.97 5.69
CA ASN A 328 19.56 12.74 5.74
C ASN A 328 18.11 12.96 5.33
N SER A 329 17.78 14.07 4.66
CA SER A 329 16.43 14.30 4.17
C SER A 329 16.08 13.31 3.07
N ALA A 330 14.84 12.83 3.09
CA ALA A 330 14.28 12.03 2.01
C ALA A 330 14.20 12.82 0.70
N GLY A 331 14.11 12.10 -0.39
CA GLY A 331 13.91 12.67 -1.70
C GLY A 331 13.55 11.61 -2.74
N TRP A 332 13.30 12.07 -3.94
CA TRP A 332 13.03 11.20 -5.08
C TRP A 332 13.63 11.79 -6.36
N GLY A 333 13.82 10.92 -7.32
CA GLY A 333 14.30 11.30 -8.64
C GLY A 333 13.61 10.54 -9.75
N ILE A 334 13.54 11.18 -10.92
CA ILE A 334 13.15 10.54 -12.18
C ILE A 334 14.38 10.54 -13.07
N PHE A 335 14.69 9.38 -13.61
CA PHE A 335 15.88 9.13 -14.43
C PHE A 335 15.48 8.44 -15.73
N GLU A 336 16.39 8.46 -16.69
CA GLU A 336 16.30 7.66 -17.91
C GLU A 336 17.48 6.66 -17.94
N ILE A 337 17.19 5.37 -18.11
CA ILE A 337 18.19 4.31 -18.27
C ILE A 337 19.06 4.61 -19.51
N HIS A 338 20.39 4.46 -19.34
CA HIS A 338 21.40 4.66 -20.40
C HIS A 338 21.22 3.71 -21.59
#